data_5d4c6d591bd52a7d1c8418db0bb5158a
#
_entry.id   5d4c6d591bd52a7d1c8418db0bb5158a
#
_cell.length_a   1.000
_cell.length_b   1.000
_cell.length_c   1.000
_cell.angle_alpha   90.00
_cell.angle_beta   90.00
_cell.angle_gamma   90.00
#
_symmetry.space_group_name_H-M   'P 1'
#
loop_
_entity.id
_entity.type
_entity.pdbx_description
1 polymer ?
#
loop_
_entity_poly.entity_id
_entity_poly.type
_entity_poly.pdbx_seq_one_letter_code
_entity_poly.pdbx_strand_id
1 'polypeptide(L)'
;MNASDSILNTWNKFNDFPMETLTKVWFYNEGSAKKQRDVSLMREHREQFGMSGNCFDLALWLLDEFKRDGIEAYPVGHNLGSEEAHAAVIALNEKGERYLCDLGDQWLNPILIDTKSPDYTTEKLDGFFPAAMVQVLDHPTGIEVHYHRPNGKVSKQAFQTERIEMETFLKAAEHSQHMIKNHPLLECRIPYQSETAHWEFYNWESFLSTTEGLIKDQKLATVEEWAERIHGKTGYHKAILINILEHYRSIQE
;
A
#
# COMPACT_ATOMS: atom_id res chain seq x y z
N MET A 1 16.47 12.98 -5.49
CA MET A 1 15.29 12.39 -4.83
C MET A 1 14.99 10.96 -5.30
N ASN A 2 15.40 10.55 -6.50
CA ASN A 2 15.15 9.21 -7.04
C ASN A 2 15.99 8.15 -6.33
N ALA A 3 15.40 6.98 -6.08
CA ALA A 3 16.11 5.85 -5.51
C ALA A 3 17.14 5.27 -6.50
N SER A 4 18.13 4.53 -5.94
CA SER A 4 19.12 3.81 -6.75
C SER A 4 18.47 2.68 -7.55
N ASP A 5 19.12 2.26 -8.64
CA ASP A 5 18.63 1.16 -9.48
C ASP A 5 18.44 -0.14 -8.68
N SER A 6 19.28 -0.40 -7.67
CA SER A 6 19.14 -1.56 -6.79
C SER A 6 17.79 -1.54 -6.06
N ILE A 7 17.44 -0.42 -5.42
CA ILE A 7 16.15 -0.24 -4.73
C ILE A 7 14.98 -0.33 -5.72
N LEU A 8 15.09 0.36 -6.87
CA LEU A 8 14.03 0.37 -7.89
C LEU A 8 13.79 -1.02 -8.48
N ASN A 9 14.83 -1.84 -8.70
CA ASN A 9 14.67 -3.19 -9.22
C ASN A 9 13.85 -4.08 -8.26
N THR A 10 14.06 -3.95 -6.95
CA THR A 10 13.24 -4.66 -5.96
C THR A 10 11.82 -4.09 -5.89
N TRP A 11 11.69 -2.76 -5.83
CA TRP A 11 10.41 -2.05 -5.79
C TRP A 11 9.50 -2.42 -6.96
N ASN A 12 10.05 -2.49 -8.17
CA ASN A 12 9.29 -2.76 -9.40
C ASN A 12 8.66 -4.17 -9.45
N LYS A 13 9.10 -5.10 -8.59
CA LYS A 13 8.43 -6.40 -8.42
C LYS A 13 6.99 -6.26 -7.89
N PHE A 14 6.64 -5.09 -7.32
CA PHE A 14 5.35 -4.81 -6.70
C PHE A 14 4.46 -3.85 -7.50
N ASN A 15 4.81 -3.56 -8.77
CA ASN A 15 4.08 -2.57 -9.57
C ASN A 15 2.59 -2.87 -9.76
N ASP A 16 2.21 -4.14 -9.76
CA ASP A 16 0.83 -4.64 -9.92
C ASP A 16 0.20 -5.14 -8.61
N PHE A 17 0.80 -4.82 -7.45
CA PHE A 17 0.27 -5.24 -6.14
C PHE A 17 -0.71 -4.21 -5.61
N PRO A 18 -2.01 -4.55 -5.47
CA PRO A 18 -2.95 -3.72 -4.74
C PRO A 18 -2.66 -3.69 -3.24
N MET A 19 -3.04 -2.61 -2.56
CA MET A 19 -3.26 -2.62 -1.12
C MET A 19 -4.74 -2.87 -0.84
N GLU A 20 -5.08 -3.80 0.08
CA GLU A 20 -6.48 -4.15 0.30
C GLU A 20 -6.73 -4.83 1.66
N THR A 21 -7.98 -4.82 2.06
CA THR A 21 -8.45 -5.50 3.29
C THR A 21 -9.23 -6.78 3.01
N LEU A 22 -9.39 -7.16 1.75
CA LEU A 22 -10.18 -8.30 1.30
C LEU A 22 -9.55 -9.62 1.72
N THR A 23 -8.24 -9.76 1.51
CA THR A 23 -7.46 -10.93 1.90
C THR A 23 -7.50 -11.15 3.42
N LYS A 24 -7.50 -10.08 4.22
CA LYS A 24 -7.62 -10.15 5.67
C LYS A 24 -8.91 -10.87 6.08
N VAL A 25 -10.05 -10.48 5.53
CA VAL A 25 -11.35 -11.10 5.81
C VAL A 25 -11.39 -12.55 5.37
N TRP A 26 -10.90 -12.85 4.17
CA TRP A 26 -10.83 -14.22 3.67
C TRP A 26 -9.97 -15.10 4.57
N PHE A 27 -8.73 -14.70 4.86
CA PHE A 27 -7.80 -15.49 5.66
C PHE A 27 -8.21 -15.61 7.13
N TYR A 28 -8.92 -14.61 7.67
CA TYR A 28 -9.45 -14.69 9.03
C TYR A 28 -10.40 -15.87 9.21
N ASN A 29 -11.21 -16.17 8.19
CA ASN A 29 -12.19 -17.25 8.19
C ASN A 29 -11.60 -18.63 7.91
N GLU A 30 -10.36 -18.74 7.42
CA GLU A 30 -9.66 -20.02 7.18
C GLU A 30 -9.26 -20.76 8.47
N GLY A 31 -9.56 -20.21 9.65
CA GLY A 31 -9.41 -20.91 10.94
C GLY A 31 -7.99 -20.96 11.50
N SER A 32 -6.99 -20.33 10.87
CA SER A 32 -5.64 -20.24 11.40
C SER A 32 -5.63 -19.48 12.74
N ALA A 33 -4.86 -19.96 13.72
CA ALA A 33 -4.68 -19.27 15.01
C ALA A 33 -3.88 -17.96 14.84
N LYS A 34 -2.88 -17.95 13.95
CA LYS A 34 -2.10 -16.77 13.54
C LYS A 34 -2.73 -16.17 12.31
N LYS A 35 -3.05 -14.88 12.33
CA LYS A 35 -3.72 -14.18 11.24
C LYS A 35 -2.73 -13.46 10.32
N GLN A 36 -1.57 -13.02 10.82
CA GLN A 36 -0.51 -12.50 9.95
C GLN A 36 0.13 -13.66 9.19
N ARG A 37 -0.01 -13.63 7.88
CA ARG A 37 0.59 -14.62 6.97
C ARG A 37 2.12 -14.47 6.93
N ASP A 38 2.83 -15.58 6.82
CA ASP A 38 4.25 -15.56 6.46
C ASP A 38 4.41 -15.24 4.96
N VAL A 39 5.54 -14.64 4.58
CA VAL A 39 5.77 -14.21 3.18
C VAL A 39 5.70 -15.37 2.18
N SER A 40 6.10 -16.59 2.57
CA SER A 40 5.96 -17.78 1.72
C SER A 40 4.49 -18.07 1.37
N LEU A 41 3.61 -17.97 2.37
CA LEU A 41 2.16 -18.14 2.18
C LEU A 41 1.54 -16.98 1.36
N MET A 42 2.04 -15.76 1.55
CA MET A 42 1.60 -14.62 0.72
C MET A 42 1.94 -14.84 -0.77
N ARG A 43 3.15 -15.36 -1.08
CA ARG A 43 3.55 -15.73 -2.45
C ARG A 43 2.66 -16.81 -3.03
N GLU A 44 2.36 -17.86 -2.26
CA GLU A 44 1.45 -18.93 -2.66
C GLU A 44 0.05 -18.38 -2.97
N HIS A 45 -0.52 -17.53 -2.09
CA HIS A 45 -1.82 -16.92 -2.31
C HIS A 45 -1.84 -15.95 -3.50
N ARG A 46 -0.72 -15.26 -3.76
CA ARG A 46 -0.58 -14.42 -4.96
C ARG A 46 -0.58 -15.25 -6.22
N GLU A 47 0.19 -16.35 -6.25
CA GLU A 47 0.28 -17.24 -7.39
C GLU A 47 -1.06 -17.94 -7.68
N GLN A 48 -1.74 -18.43 -6.65
CA GLN A 48 -2.99 -19.20 -6.80
C GLN A 48 -4.20 -18.31 -7.05
N PHE A 49 -4.27 -17.14 -6.39
CA PHE A 49 -5.50 -16.33 -6.31
C PHE A 49 -5.33 -14.88 -6.75
N GLY A 50 -4.09 -14.46 -7.05
CA GLY A 50 -3.76 -13.09 -7.41
C GLY A 50 -3.70 -12.13 -6.20
N MET A 51 -3.97 -12.60 -4.97
CA MET A 51 -4.14 -11.75 -3.77
C MET A 51 -2.83 -11.13 -3.29
N SER A 52 -2.91 -9.95 -2.70
CA SER A 52 -1.78 -9.27 -2.04
C SER A 52 -2.00 -9.15 -0.53
N GLY A 53 -2.57 -8.07 -0.05
CA GLY A 53 -2.87 -7.85 1.35
C GLY A 53 -2.85 -6.38 1.77
N ASN A 54 -2.85 -6.14 3.07
CA ASN A 54 -2.83 -4.80 3.63
C ASN A 54 -1.40 -4.22 3.70
N CYS A 55 -1.26 -3.00 4.22
CA CYS A 55 0.04 -2.32 4.34
C CYS A 55 1.10 -3.15 5.11
N PHE A 56 0.71 -3.92 6.14
CA PHE A 56 1.64 -4.78 6.87
C PHE A 56 2.09 -5.99 6.03
N ASP A 57 1.17 -6.65 5.32
CA ASP A 57 1.52 -7.75 4.40
C ASP A 57 2.52 -7.26 3.35
N LEU A 58 2.22 -6.13 2.72
CA LEU A 58 3.06 -5.53 1.68
C LEU A 58 4.44 -5.11 2.22
N ALA A 59 4.48 -4.51 3.42
CA ALA A 59 5.75 -4.13 4.06
C ALA A 59 6.61 -5.34 4.42
N LEU A 60 6.02 -6.41 4.98
CA LEU A 60 6.74 -7.65 5.30
C LEU A 60 7.28 -8.33 4.04
N TRP A 61 6.49 -8.35 2.97
CA TRP A 61 6.94 -8.93 1.71
C TRP A 61 8.06 -8.11 1.06
N LEU A 62 7.93 -6.80 1.06
CA LEU A 62 8.97 -5.90 0.54
C LEU A 62 10.28 -6.03 1.32
N LEU A 63 10.23 -6.13 2.65
CA LEU A 63 11.41 -6.38 3.49
C LEU A 63 12.11 -7.71 3.14
N ASP A 64 11.34 -8.77 2.88
CA ASP A 64 11.91 -10.06 2.46
C ASP A 64 12.56 -9.98 1.07
N GLU A 65 11.96 -9.25 0.12
CA GLU A 65 12.57 -9.03 -1.19
C GLU A 65 13.85 -8.18 -1.10
N PHE A 66 13.86 -7.08 -0.34
CA PHE A 66 15.08 -6.31 -0.10
C PHE A 66 16.19 -7.16 0.52
N LYS A 67 15.84 -7.97 1.51
CA LYS A 67 16.81 -8.89 2.13
C LYS A 67 17.39 -9.89 1.12
N ARG A 68 16.57 -10.45 0.22
CA ARG A 68 17.01 -11.37 -0.84
C ARG A 68 17.93 -10.70 -1.85
N ASP A 69 17.67 -9.44 -2.16
CA ASP A 69 18.46 -8.65 -3.10
C ASP A 69 19.68 -7.99 -2.42
N GLY A 70 19.91 -8.25 -1.12
CA GLY A 70 21.06 -7.74 -0.36
C GLY A 70 20.99 -6.26 -0.01
N ILE A 71 19.80 -5.66 -0.02
CA ILE A 71 19.54 -4.26 0.30
C ILE A 71 19.20 -4.14 1.78
N GLU A 72 19.89 -3.26 2.50
CA GLU A 72 19.53 -2.94 3.87
C GLU A 72 18.19 -2.19 3.90
N ALA A 73 17.24 -2.71 4.67
CA ALA A 73 15.93 -2.10 4.85
C ALA A 73 15.37 -2.40 6.24
N TYR A 74 14.43 -1.57 6.70
CA TYR A 74 13.77 -1.78 7.97
C TYR A 74 12.33 -1.26 7.97
N PRO A 75 11.45 -1.84 8.80
CA PRO A 75 10.07 -1.40 8.90
C PRO A 75 9.96 -0.09 9.67
N VAL A 76 9.01 0.73 9.23
CA VAL A 76 8.53 1.94 9.91
C VAL A 76 7.01 1.93 9.92
N GLY A 77 6.41 2.76 10.75
CA GLY A 77 4.95 2.90 10.81
C GLY A 77 4.53 3.87 11.89
N HIS A 78 3.26 4.21 11.89
CA HIS A 78 2.67 5.07 12.91
C HIS A 78 1.35 4.47 13.41
N ASN A 79 0.88 4.94 14.57
CA ASN A 79 -0.35 4.50 15.23
C ASN A 79 -0.43 2.97 15.41
N LEU A 80 0.72 2.29 15.59
CA LEU A 80 0.76 0.84 15.74
C LEU A 80 -0.14 0.36 16.88
N GLY A 81 -0.93 -0.68 16.63
CA GLY A 81 -1.90 -1.20 17.58
C GLY A 81 -3.25 -0.45 17.60
N SER A 82 -3.50 0.43 16.64
CA SER A 82 -4.79 1.10 16.44
C SER A 82 -5.42 0.74 15.09
N GLU A 83 -6.68 1.16 14.89
CA GLU A 83 -7.38 1.02 13.60
C GLU A 83 -6.80 1.89 12.47
N GLU A 84 -6.02 2.92 12.84
CA GLU A 84 -5.35 3.84 11.92
C GLU A 84 -3.87 3.49 11.74
N ALA A 85 -3.47 2.28 12.15
CA ALA A 85 -2.10 1.81 12.00
C ALA A 85 -1.72 1.75 10.52
N HIS A 86 -0.58 2.36 10.18
CA HIS A 86 0.01 2.32 8.86
C HIS A 86 1.43 1.80 8.93
N ALA A 87 1.85 1.07 7.90
CA ALA A 87 3.16 0.43 7.80
C ALA A 87 3.81 0.73 6.45
N ALA A 88 5.09 1.07 6.49
CA ALA A 88 5.94 1.28 5.33
C ALA A 88 7.34 0.70 5.59
N VAL A 89 8.24 0.84 4.63
CA VAL A 89 9.62 0.38 4.70
C VAL A 89 10.56 1.54 4.38
N ILE A 90 11.68 1.61 5.07
CA ILE A 90 12.82 2.43 4.66
C ILE A 90 13.90 1.51 4.13
N ALA A 91 14.35 1.76 2.89
CA ALA A 91 15.50 1.10 2.28
C ALA A 91 16.69 2.06 2.21
N LEU A 92 17.91 1.51 2.30
CA LEU A 92 19.16 2.27 2.22
C LEU A 92 19.85 1.97 0.88
N ASN A 93 20.34 3.02 0.22
CA ASN A 93 21.23 2.84 -0.91
C ASN A 93 22.67 2.55 -0.46
N GLU A 94 23.58 2.36 -1.42
CA GLU A 94 24.99 2.04 -1.17
C GLU A 94 25.77 3.14 -0.41
N LYS A 95 25.22 4.37 -0.37
CA LYS A 95 25.75 5.49 0.40
C LYS A 95 25.16 5.59 1.81
N GLY A 96 24.19 4.71 2.15
CA GLY A 96 23.46 4.75 3.40
C GLY A 96 22.35 5.82 3.44
N GLU A 97 21.97 6.41 2.30
CA GLU A 97 20.86 7.34 2.19
C GLU A 97 19.54 6.58 2.24
N ARG A 98 18.57 7.13 2.99
CA ARG A 98 17.30 6.49 3.28
C ARG A 98 16.20 6.89 2.31
N TYR A 99 15.46 5.89 1.85
CA TYR A 99 14.34 6.04 0.92
C TYR A 99 13.07 5.47 1.54
N LEU A 100 12.00 6.28 1.60
CA LEU A 100 10.68 5.80 1.98
C LEU A 100 10.09 4.96 0.83
N CYS A 101 9.68 3.74 1.16
CA CYS A 101 9.10 2.75 0.28
C CYS A 101 7.72 2.38 0.85
N ASP A 102 6.65 2.98 0.34
CA ASP A 102 5.30 2.81 0.87
C ASP A 102 4.36 2.19 -0.17
N LEU A 103 4.24 0.85 -0.12
CA LEU A 103 3.30 0.08 -0.92
C LEU A 103 1.87 0.20 -0.38
N GLY A 104 1.71 0.48 0.91
CA GLY A 104 0.41 0.66 1.57
C GLY A 104 -0.38 1.82 1.00
N ASP A 105 0.27 2.94 0.78
CA ASP A 105 -0.33 4.14 0.15
C ASP A 105 -0.19 4.16 -1.38
N GLN A 106 0.22 3.03 -1.98
CA GLN A 106 0.31 2.85 -3.43
C GLN A 106 1.26 3.85 -4.14
N TRP A 107 2.39 4.22 -3.49
CA TRP A 107 3.41 5.05 -4.11
C TRP A 107 3.92 4.48 -5.43
N LEU A 108 4.24 5.34 -6.39
CA LEU A 108 4.81 4.95 -7.69
C LEU A 108 6.29 4.61 -7.58
N ASN A 109 7.03 5.40 -6.81
CA ASN A 109 8.47 5.26 -6.64
C ASN A 109 8.89 5.57 -5.19
N PRO A 110 9.93 4.88 -4.67
CA PRO A 110 10.57 5.27 -3.43
C PRO A 110 11.15 6.68 -3.50
N ILE A 111 11.10 7.42 -2.39
CA ILE A 111 11.56 8.80 -2.33
C ILE A 111 12.62 9.00 -1.25
N LEU A 112 13.66 9.77 -1.56
CA LEU A 112 14.72 10.16 -0.62
C LEU A 112 14.13 10.99 0.54
N ILE A 113 14.47 10.60 1.77
CA ILE A 113 13.99 11.26 2.99
C ILE A 113 15.10 11.92 3.82
N ASP A 114 16.36 11.73 3.46
CA ASP A 114 17.49 12.35 4.15
C ASP A 114 17.68 13.82 3.74
N THR A 115 17.17 14.71 4.58
CA THR A 115 17.16 16.17 4.35
C THR A 115 18.56 16.79 4.25
N LYS A 116 19.61 16.07 4.66
CA LYS A 116 21.02 16.49 4.56
C LYS A 116 21.72 15.99 3.31
N SER A 117 21.08 15.13 2.52
CA SER A 117 21.64 14.67 1.24
C SER A 117 21.72 15.83 0.23
N PRO A 118 22.77 15.92 -0.60
CA PRO A 118 22.84 16.90 -1.68
C PRO A 118 21.75 16.68 -2.75
N ASP A 119 21.20 15.48 -2.83
CA ASP A 119 20.13 15.12 -3.78
C ASP A 119 18.72 15.41 -3.23
N TYR A 120 18.62 15.90 -1.98
CA TYR A 120 17.35 16.28 -1.35
C TYR A 120 16.87 17.66 -1.86
N THR A 121 15.56 17.80 -2.03
CA THR A 121 14.91 19.08 -2.32
C THR A 121 13.57 19.19 -1.63
N THR A 122 13.17 20.40 -1.30
CA THR A 122 11.83 20.74 -0.78
C THR A 122 10.86 21.16 -1.89
N GLU A 123 11.25 21.01 -3.15
CA GLU A 123 10.37 21.30 -4.28
C GLU A 123 9.24 20.25 -4.40
N LYS A 124 8.18 20.62 -5.10
CA LYS A 124 7.12 19.69 -5.47
C LYS A 124 7.58 18.79 -6.58
N LEU A 125 7.45 17.49 -6.38
CA LEU A 125 7.93 16.45 -7.29
C LEU A 125 6.77 15.67 -7.88
N ASP A 126 6.82 15.46 -9.18
CA ASP A 126 5.92 14.57 -9.90
C ASP A 126 6.51 13.15 -10.03
N GLY A 127 5.66 12.16 -10.37
CA GLY A 127 6.08 10.78 -10.64
C GLY A 127 6.35 9.91 -9.41
N PHE A 128 6.08 10.39 -8.19
CA PHE A 128 6.25 9.62 -6.96
C PHE A 128 4.94 9.08 -6.40
N PHE A 129 3.84 9.78 -6.65
CA PHE A 129 2.53 9.39 -6.13
C PHE A 129 1.44 9.57 -7.19
N PRO A 130 0.46 8.65 -7.29
CA PRO A 130 -0.59 8.76 -8.30
C PRO A 130 -1.44 10.02 -8.11
N ALA A 131 -1.69 10.73 -9.19
CA ALA A 131 -2.59 11.90 -9.21
C ALA A 131 -2.25 13.01 -8.21
N ALA A 132 -0.99 13.13 -7.78
CA ALA A 132 -0.53 14.21 -6.93
C ALA A 132 0.98 14.46 -7.09
N MET A 133 1.39 15.72 -7.01
CA MET A 133 2.79 16.03 -6.74
C MET A 133 3.06 15.87 -5.25
N VAL A 134 4.25 15.38 -4.88
CA VAL A 134 4.67 15.24 -3.48
C VAL A 134 5.72 16.26 -3.10
N GLN A 135 5.74 16.65 -1.84
CA GLN A 135 6.76 17.49 -1.26
C GLN A 135 7.15 16.88 0.09
N VAL A 136 8.41 16.57 0.28
CA VAL A 136 8.94 16.00 1.53
C VAL A 136 9.54 17.12 2.35
N LEU A 137 9.13 17.23 3.60
CA LEU A 137 9.61 18.24 4.55
C LEU A 137 10.13 17.59 5.82
N ASP A 138 11.08 18.24 6.46
CA ASP A 138 11.58 17.81 7.77
C ASP A 138 10.49 17.87 8.85
N HIS A 139 10.47 16.91 9.75
CA HIS A 139 9.52 16.84 10.85
C HIS A 139 10.23 16.32 12.11
N PRO A 140 9.88 16.77 13.32
CA PRO A 140 10.59 16.40 14.56
C PRO A 140 10.72 14.89 14.81
N THR A 141 9.81 14.08 14.31
CA THR A 141 9.84 12.62 14.46
C THR A 141 10.18 11.87 13.17
N GLY A 142 10.57 12.58 12.11
CA GLY A 142 10.87 11.97 10.81
C GLY A 142 10.66 12.93 9.64
N ILE A 143 9.63 12.71 8.84
CA ILE A 143 9.26 13.58 7.71
C ILE A 143 7.76 13.86 7.70
N GLU A 144 7.37 14.98 7.08
CA GLU A 144 5.99 15.27 6.68
C GLU A 144 5.93 15.30 5.15
N VAL A 145 5.05 14.52 4.55
CA VAL A 145 4.78 14.53 3.11
C VAL A 145 3.51 15.31 2.82
N HIS A 146 3.60 16.28 1.90
CA HIS A 146 2.47 17.02 1.39
C HIS A 146 2.10 16.48 0.01
N TYR A 147 0.85 16.08 -0.17
CA TYR A 147 0.29 15.62 -1.43
C TYR A 147 -0.55 16.74 -2.06
N HIS A 148 -0.01 17.34 -3.13
CA HIS A 148 -0.63 18.44 -3.86
C HIS A 148 -1.50 17.90 -5.00
N ARG A 149 -2.81 17.89 -4.82
CA ARG A 149 -3.78 17.38 -5.79
C ARG A 149 -4.07 18.41 -6.90
N PRO A 150 -4.50 17.97 -8.10
CA PRO A 150 -4.81 18.87 -9.24
C PRO A 150 -5.85 19.95 -8.93
N ASN A 151 -6.81 19.64 -8.07
CA ASN A 151 -7.87 20.56 -7.64
C ASN A 151 -7.43 21.59 -6.58
N GLY A 152 -6.12 21.66 -6.29
CA GLY A 152 -5.54 22.56 -5.29
C GLY A 152 -5.64 22.06 -3.84
N LYS A 153 -6.29 20.93 -3.57
CA LYS A 153 -6.30 20.32 -2.24
C LYS A 153 -4.90 19.83 -1.88
N VAL A 154 -4.47 20.11 -0.66
CA VAL A 154 -3.24 19.58 -0.08
C VAL A 154 -3.61 18.71 1.11
N SER A 155 -3.23 17.43 1.07
CA SER A 155 -3.25 16.54 2.24
C SER A 155 -1.84 16.37 2.76
N LYS A 156 -1.71 16.05 4.05
CA LYS A 156 -0.44 15.91 4.74
C LYS A 156 -0.41 14.60 5.51
N GLN A 157 0.75 13.98 5.54
CA GLN A 157 0.99 12.76 6.30
C GLN A 157 2.37 12.80 6.94
N ALA A 158 2.43 12.60 8.26
CA ALA A 158 3.69 12.48 8.96
C ALA A 158 4.13 11.02 9.00
N PHE A 159 5.39 10.77 8.67
CA PHE A 159 6.03 9.45 8.76
C PHE A 159 7.08 9.48 9.84
N GLN A 160 6.94 8.57 10.82
CA GLN A 160 8.01 8.27 11.75
C GLN A 160 9.06 7.44 11.01
N THR A 161 10.31 7.89 11.02
CA THR A 161 11.40 7.27 10.25
C THR A 161 12.36 6.44 11.09
N GLU A 162 12.08 6.33 12.40
CA GLU A 162 12.85 5.47 13.30
C GLU A 162 12.55 3.99 13.02
N ARG A 163 13.59 3.17 13.07
CA ARG A 163 13.50 1.72 12.90
C ARG A 163 12.59 1.11 13.97
N ILE A 164 11.61 0.36 13.55
CA ILE A 164 10.80 -0.47 14.44
C ILE A 164 11.44 -1.87 14.52
N GLU A 165 11.63 -2.36 15.75
CA GLU A 165 12.11 -3.72 15.95
C GLU A 165 11.13 -4.74 15.36
N MET A 166 11.64 -5.75 14.66
CA MET A 166 10.83 -6.73 13.91
C MET A 166 9.78 -7.43 14.79
N GLU A 167 10.12 -7.74 16.04
CA GLU A 167 9.16 -8.35 16.98
C GLU A 167 7.97 -7.44 17.25
N THR A 168 8.23 -6.15 17.46
CA THR A 168 7.19 -5.13 17.68
C THR A 168 6.34 -4.95 16.42
N PHE A 169 7.00 -4.92 15.25
CA PHE A 169 6.30 -4.80 13.97
C PHE A 169 5.38 -6.00 13.69
N LEU A 170 5.85 -7.23 13.94
CA LEU A 170 5.04 -8.45 13.76
C LEU A 170 3.85 -8.51 14.73
N LYS A 171 4.00 -8.03 15.97
CA LYS A 171 2.88 -7.90 16.92
C LYS A 171 1.83 -6.91 16.42
N ALA A 172 2.27 -5.77 15.86
CA ALA A 172 1.36 -4.79 15.27
C ALA A 172 0.68 -5.33 14.01
N ALA A 173 1.40 -6.06 13.17
CA ALA A 173 0.87 -6.73 12.00
C ALA A 173 -0.22 -7.74 12.38
N GLU A 174 0.04 -8.64 13.34
CA GLU A 174 -0.95 -9.60 13.86
C GLU A 174 -2.18 -8.88 14.42
N HIS A 175 -1.98 -7.82 15.21
CA HIS A 175 -3.08 -7.00 15.72
C HIS A 175 -3.92 -6.40 14.58
N SER A 176 -3.27 -5.82 13.57
CA SER A 176 -3.94 -5.27 12.39
C SER A 176 -4.79 -6.32 11.66
N GLN A 177 -4.34 -7.58 11.57
CA GLN A 177 -5.11 -8.65 10.92
C GLN A 177 -6.39 -9.02 11.70
N HIS A 178 -6.45 -8.75 13.01
CA HIS A 178 -7.65 -8.95 13.82
C HIS A 178 -8.64 -7.77 13.73
N MET A 179 -8.21 -6.61 13.22
CA MET A 179 -9.04 -5.41 13.09
C MET A 179 -9.81 -5.43 11.76
N ILE A 180 -10.91 -6.18 11.72
CA ILE A 180 -11.77 -6.26 10.52
C ILE A 180 -12.80 -5.14 10.57
N LYS A 181 -12.72 -4.22 9.60
CA LYS A 181 -13.73 -3.17 9.40
C LYS A 181 -14.96 -3.75 8.71
N ASN A 182 -16.11 -3.08 8.87
CA ASN A 182 -17.37 -3.51 8.25
C ASN A 182 -17.51 -3.11 6.77
N HIS A 183 -16.50 -2.54 6.17
CA HIS A 183 -16.49 -2.11 4.79
C HIS A 183 -15.22 -2.56 4.06
N PRO A 184 -15.34 -2.98 2.79
CA PRO A 184 -14.19 -3.36 1.99
C PRO A 184 -13.38 -2.14 1.55
N LEU A 185 -12.07 -2.32 1.43
CA LEU A 185 -11.14 -1.37 0.84
C LEU A 185 -10.19 -2.12 -0.10
N LEU A 186 -9.99 -1.57 -1.29
CA LEU A 186 -8.92 -1.97 -2.21
C LEU A 186 -8.44 -0.76 -3.00
N GLU A 187 -7.15 -0.59 -3.05
CA GLU A 187 -6.47 0.47 -3.80
C GLU A 187 -5.45 -0.15 -4.74
N CYS A 188 -5.39 0.30 -5.97
CA CYS A 188 -4.38 -0.16 -6.92
C CYS A 188 -3.96 0.92 -7.92
N ARG A 189 -2.72 0.78 -8.36
CA ARG A 189 -2.17 1.55 -9.48
C ARG A 189 -2.60 0.91 -10.77
N ILE A 190 -3.16 1.68 -11.68
CA ILE A 190 -3.57 1.17 -12.99
C ILE A 190 -3.08 2.11 -14.10
N PRO A 191 -2.67 1.57 -15.25
CA PRO A 191 -2.40 2.39 -16.43
C PRO A 191 -3.67 3.13 -16.88
N TYR A 192 -3.57 4.43 -17.09
CA TYR A 192 -4.65 5.25 -17.62
C TYR A 192 -4.09 6.33 -18.53
N GLN A 193 -4.48 6.33 -19.80
CA GLN A 193 -3.90 7.24 -20.82
C GLN A 193 -2.36 7.22 -20.80
N SER A 194 -1.71 8.34 -20.45
CA SER A 194 -0.25 8.48 -20.38
C SER A 194 0.31 8.45 -18.96
N GLU A 195 -0.52 8.14 -17.96
CA GLU A 195 -0.12 8.14 -16.54
C GLU A 195 -0.42 6.80 -15.84
N THR A 196 0.10 6.63 -14.65
CA THR A 196 -0.35 5.62 -13.70
C THR A 196 -1.31 6.29 -12.73
N ALA A 197 -2.59 5.96 -12.85
CA ALA A 197 -3.65 6.49 -12.01
C ALA A 197 -3.90 5.61 -10.78
N HIS A 198 -4.58 6.15 -9.78
CA HIS A 198 -4.97 5.45 -8.57
C HIS A 198 -6.45 5.08 -8.63
N TRP A 199 -6.74 3.79 -8.66
CA TRP A 199 -8.10 3.28 -8.56
C TRP A 199 -8.38 2.81 -7.14
N GLU A 200 -9.52 3.26 -6.58
CA GLU A 200 -9.96 2.91 -5.25
C GLU A 200 -11.36 2.31 -5.28
N PHE A 201 -11.54 1.19 -4.58
CA PHE A 201 -12.82 0.61 -4.21
C PHE A 201 -12.98 0.70 -2.70
N TYR A 202 -13.94 1.48 -2.25
CA TYR A 202 -14.22 1.70 -0.84
C TYR A 202 -15.72 1.68 -0.59
N ASN A 203 -16.17 0.85 0.32
CA ASN A 203 -17.54 0.80 0.81
C ASN A 203 -18.61 0.84 -0.31
N TRP A 204 -18.47 -0.04 -1.31
CA TRP A 204 -19.39 -0.18 -2.45
C TRP A 204 -19.45 1.05 -3.38
N GLU A 205 -18.42 1.81 -3.40
CA GLU A 205 -18.16 2.86 -4.40
C GLU A 205 -16.75 2.69 -4.96
N SER A 206 -16.53 3.13 -6.19
CA SER A 206 -15.17 3.16 -6.76
C SER A 206 -14.96 4.40 -7.59
N PHE A 207 -13.71 4.81 -7.67
CA PHE A 207 -13.28 5.97 -8.43
C PHE A 207 -11.83 5.85 -8.88
N LEU A 208 -11.50 6.62 -9.90
CA LEU A 208 -10.17 6.76 -10.43
C LEU A 208 -9.66 8.17 -10.16
N SER A 209 -8.54 8.30 -9.48
CA SER A 209 -7.82 9.56 -9.30
C SER A 209 -6.74 9.69 -10.37
N THR A 210 -6.78 10.79 -11.12
CA THR A 210 -5.87 11.11 -12.22
C THR A 210 -5.27 12.50 -12.03
N THR A 211 -4.25 12.85 -12.83
CA THR A 211 -3.70 14.21 -12.84
C THR A 211 -4.69 15.26 -13.36
N GLU A 212 -5.78 14.85 -14.00
CA GLU A 212 -6.87 15.74 -14.45
C GLU A 212 -8.01 15.84 -13.42
N GLY A 213 -8.05 14.96 -12.41
CA GLY A 213 -9.05 14.96 -11.36
C GLY A 213 -9.64 13.59 -11.04
N LEU A 214 -10.79 13.58 -10.37
CA LEU A 214 -11.48 12.38 -9.90
C LEU A 214 -12.57 11.96 -10.89
N ILE A 215 -12.53 10.71 -11.31
CA ILE A 215 -13.54 10.07 -12.17
C ILE A 215 -14.27 9.04 -11.33
N LYS A 216 -15.55 9.26 -11.04
CA LYS A 216 -16.37 8.26 -10.33
C LYS A 216 -16.83 7.17 -11.30
N ASP A 217 -16.68 5.92 -10.88
CA ASP A 217 -17.25 4.79 -11.59
C ASP A 217 -18.77 4.71 -11.38
N GLN A 218 -19.46 4.06 -12.31
CA GLN A 218 -20.86 3.75 -12.14
C GLN A 218 -21.05 2.81 -10.94
N LYS A 219 -22.01 3.11 -10.08
CA LYS A 219 -22.38 2.26 -8.95
C LYS A 219 -22.95 0.92 -9.46
N LEU A 220 -22.51 -0.17 -8.85
CA LEU A 220 -22.96 -1.52 -9.16
C LEU A 220 -23.95 -2.01 -8.10
N ALA A 221 -24.85 -2.91 -8.50
CA ALA A 221 -25.93 -3.37 -7.63
C ALA A 221 -25.63 -4.72 -6.95
N THR A 222 -24.85 -5.58 -7.62
CA THR A 222 -24.64 -6.96 -7.14
C THR A 222 -23.19 -7.23 -6.76
N VAL A 223 -22.98 -8.26 -5.95
CA VAL A 223 -21.65 -8.75 -5.56
C VAL A 223 -20.87 -9.25 -6.78
N GLU A 224 -21.56 -9.91 -7.71
CA GLU A 224 -20.94 -10.46 -8.92
C GLU A 224 -20.41 -9.35 -9.83
N GLU A 225 -21.16 -8.26 -10.00
CA GLU A 225 -20.70 -7.09 -10.76
C GLU A 225 -19.47 -6.45 -10.12
N TRP A 226 -19.43 -6.34 -8.80
CA TRP A 226 -18.27 -5.86 -8.07
C TRP A 226 -17.07 -6.80 -8.18
N ALA A 227 -17.30 -8.11 -8.04
CA ALA A 227 -16.24 -9.11 -8.21
C ALA A 227 -15.64 -9.07 -9.63
N GLU A 228 -16.50 -8.88 -10.67
CA GLU A 228 -16.04 -8.72 -12.05
C GLU A 228 -15.18 -7.45 -12.22
N ARG A 229 -15.62 -6.32 -11.68
CA ARG A 229 -14.86 -5.05 -11.74
C ARG A 229 -13.52 -5.16 -11.04
N ILE A 230 -13.48 -5.69 -9.80
CA ILE A 230 -12.25 -5.86 -9.05
C ILE A 230 -11.30 -6.85 -9.75
N HIS A 231 -11.84 -7.98 -10.23
CA HIS A 231 -11.06 -8.93 -11.05
C HIS A 231 -10.40 -8.25 -12.25
N GLY A 232 -11.19 -7.44 -12.99
CA GLY A 232 -10.68 -6.72 -14.17
C GLY A 232 -9.57 -5.71 -13.86
N LYS A 233 -9.49 -5.20 -12.62
CA LYS A 233 -8.45 -4.25 -12.17
C LYS A 233 -7.22 -4.94 -11.58
N THR A 234 -7.40 -6.10 -10.94
CA THR A 234 -6.38 -6.72 -10.08
C THR A 234 -5.94 -8.11 -10.50
N GLY A 235 -6.75 -8.80 -11.31
CA GLY A 235 -6.56 -10.22 -11.61
C GLY A 235 -6.95 -11.19 -10.49
N TYR A 236 -7.53 -10.71 -9.38
CA TYR A 236 -7.95 -11.56 -8.26
C TYR A 236 -8.98 -12.60 -8.68
N HIS A 237 -8.92 -13.80 -8.11
CA HIS A 237 -9.82 -14.90 -8.45
C HIS A 237 -11.28 -14.58 -8.09
N LYS A 238 -12.18 -14.58 -9.08
CA LYS A 238 -13.58 -14.12 -8.93
C LYS A 238 -14.37 -14.85 -7.85
N ALA A 239 -14.24 -16.18 -7.76
CA ALA A 239 -15.01 -16.94 -6.77
C ALA A 239 -14.62 -16.55 -5.34
N ILE A 240 -13.34 -16.24 -5.09
CA ILE A 240 -12.88 -15.76 -3.78
C ILE A 240 -13.40 -14.35 -3.52
N LEU A 241 -13.36 -13.46 -4.52
CA LEU A 241 -13.92 -12.11 -4.41
C LEU A 241 -15.42 -12.16 -4.06
N ILE A 242 -16.20 -13.02 -4.70
CA ILE A 242 -17.63 -13.18 -4.39
C ILE A 242 -17.80 -13.56 -2.91
N ASN A 243 -17.12 -14.60 -2.42
CA ASN A 243 -17.23 -15.04 -1.04
C ASN A 243 -16.88 -13.93 -0.03
N ILE A 244 -15.80 -13.17 -0.31
CA ILE A 244 -15.38 -12.05 0.55
C ILE A 244 -16.43 -10.94 0.54
N LEU A 245 -16.92 -10.55 -0.61
CA LEU A 245 -17.88 -9.45 -0.77
C LEU A 245 -19.26 -9.82 -0.18
N GLU A 246 -19.69 -11.08 -0.29
CA GLU A 246 -20.88 -11.59 0.41
C GLU A 246 -20.72 -11.49 1.92
N HIS A 247 -19.54 -11.83 2.47
CA HIS A 247 -19.27 -11.65 3.89
C HIS A 247 -19.38 -10.18 4.31
N TYR A 248 -18.76 -9.25 3.56
CA TYR A 248 -18.90 -7.82 3.85
C TYR A 248 -20.35 -7.33 3.79
N ARG A 249 -21.15 -7.84 2.86
CA ARG A 249 -22.57 -7.51 2.78
C ARG A 249 -23.33 -8.01 4.01
N SER A 250 -23.05 -9.23 4.47
CA SER A 250 -23.72 -9.82 5.64
C SER A 250 -23.42 -9.13 6.98
N ILE A 251 -22.25 -8.48 7.12
CA ILE A 251 -21.91 -7.74 8.36
C ILE A 251 -22.40 -6.28 8.34
N GLN A 252 -22.92 -5.80 7.21
CA GLN A 252 -23.52 -4.47 7.08
C GLN A 252 -25.06 -4.48 7.24
N GLU A 253 -25.69 -5.65 7.09
CA GLU A 253 -27.12 -5.90 7.35
C GLU A 253 -27.40 -6.08 8.84
#